data_5f5bc4189a0947f881f9a4436e4d7abe
#
_entry.id   5f5bc4189a0947f881f9a4436e4d7abe
#
_cell.length_a   1.000
_cell.length_b   1.000
_cell.length_c   1.000
_cell.angle_alpha   90.00
_cell.angle_beta   90.00
_cell.angle_gamma   90.00
#
_symmetry.space_group_name_H-M   'P 1'
#
loop_
_entity.id
_entity.type
_entity.pdbx_description
1 polymer ?
#
loop_
_entity_poly.entity_id
_entity_poly.type
_entity_poly.pdbx_seq_one_letter_code
_entity_poly.pdbx_strand_id
1 'polypeptide(L)' 'MSRYKDYLMDWENKIHETEGYEEKISESECIEETVDFVINKLKPKYEFEKVNIYDVVSEDWNEYWQKYYVRGC' A
#
# COMPACT_ATOMS: atom_id res chain seq x y z
N MET A 1 -17.68 15.18 5.54
CA MET A 1 -17.17 14.95 4.23
C MET A 1 -15.69 15.05 4.14
N SER A 2 -15.16 16.22 4.39
CA SER A 2 -13.72 16.39 4.29
C SER A 2 -12.99 15.53 5.30
N ARG A 3 -13.61 15.25 6.42
CA ARG A 3 -12.95 14.42 7.44
C ARG A 3 -12.64 13.03 6.94
N TYR A 4 -13.57 12.46 6.18
CA TYR A 4 -13.36 11.11 5.67
C TYR A 4 -12.20 11.10 4.70
N LYS A 5 -12.14 12.07 3.82
CA LYS A 5 -11.04 12.15 2.87
C LYS A 5 -9.71 12.40 3.56
N ASP A 6 -9.72 13.26 4.55
CA ASP A 6 -8.49 13.54 5.30
C ASP A 6 -7.99 12.27 5.98
N TYR A 7 -8.92 11.48 6.52
CA TYR A 7 -8.55 10.24 7.17
C TYR A 7 -7.88 9.28 6.21
N LEU A 8 -8.43 9.14 5.01
CA LEU A 8 -7.87 8.24 4.01
C LEU A 8 -6.50 8.73 3.55
N MET A 9 -6.36 10.03 3.35
CA MET A 9 -5.08 10.57 2.93
C MET A 9 -4.03 10.38 4.00
N ASP A 10 -4.43 10.46 5.25
CA ASP A 10 -3.51 10.24 6.35
C ASP A 10 -2.94 8.82 6.31
N TRP A 11 -3.79 7.84 6.06
CA TRP A 11 -3.33 6.47 5.95
C TRP A 11 -2.41 6.28 4.75
N GLU A 12 -2.75 6.92 3.65
CA GLU A 12 -1.91 6.84 2.46
C GLU A 12 -0.52 7.38 2.76
N ASN A 13 -0.46 8.52 3.44
CA ASN A 13 0.82 9.09 3.80
C ASN A 13 1.62 8.18 4.72
N LYS A 14 0.95 7.60 5.70
CA LYS A 14 1.62 6.69 6.62
C LYS A 14 2.21 5.50 5.88
N ILE A 15 1.46 4.98 4.93
CA ILE A 15 1.93 3.83 4.17
C ILE A 15 3.15 4.22 3.35
N HIS A 16 3.09 5.36 2.69
CA HIS A 16 4.18 5.79 1.84
C HIS A 16 5.42 6.15 2.65
N GLU A 17 5.25 6.54 3.90
CA GLU A 17 6.38 6.88 4.75
C GLU A 17 6.98 5.65 5.42
N THR A 18 6.35 4.51 5.28
CA THR A 18 6.88 3.29 5.86
C THR A 18 8.23 2.96 5.24
N GLU A 19 9.22 2.79 6.11
CA GLU A 19 10.57 2.50 5.63
C GLU A 19 10.61 1.16 4.93
N GLY A 20 11.20 1.15 3.74
CA GLY A 20 11.33 -0.07 2.97
C GLY A 20 10.08 -0.46 2.21
N TYR A 21 9.09 0.43 2.17
CA TYR A 21 7.83 0.11 1.51
C TYR A 21 8.04 -0.14 0.01
N GLU A 22 8.73 0.76 -0.65
CA GLU A 22 8.97 0.61 -2.09
C GLU A 22 9.83 -0.60 -2.40
N GLU A 23 10.82 -0.82 -1.56
CA GLU A 23 11.66 -1.99 -1.73
C GLU A 23 10.85 -3.27 -1.59
N LYS A 24 9.92 -3.27 -0.65
CA LYS A 24 9.08 -4.44 -0.46
C LYS A 24 8.21 -4.71 -1.68
N ILE A 25 7.71 -3.64 -2.30
CA ILE A 25 6.93 -3.81 -3.51
C ILE A 25 7.77 -4.48 -4.59
N SER A 26 8.99 -4.05 -4.75
CA SER A 26 9.85 -4.60 -5.79
C SER A 26 10.29 -6.03 -5.49
N GLU A 27 10.34 -6.40 -4.22
CA GLU A 27 10.78 -7.72 -3.82
C GLU A 27 9.66 -8.73 -3.69
N SER A 28 8.44 -8.26 -3.49
CA SER A 28 7.33 -9.17 -3.26
C SER A 28 6.81 -9.70 -4.59
N GLU A 29 6.38 -10.95 -4.54
CA GLU A 29 5.81 -11.59 -5.74
C GLU A 29 4.32 -11.38 -5.83
N CYS A 30 3.68 -11.00 -4.74
CA CYS A 30 2.26 -10.74 -4.76
C CYS A 30 1.92 -9.60 -3.82
N ILE A 31 0.75 -9.03 -4.04
CA ILE A 31 0.30 -7.88 -3.28
C ILE A 31 0.23 -8.20 -1.79
N GLU A 32 -0.18 -9.41 -1.48
CA GLU A 32 -0.41 -9.79 -0.09
C GLU A 32 0.85 -9.70 0.75
N GLU A 33 2.00 -9.98 0.17
CA GLU A 33 3.25 -9.89 0.91
C GLU A 33 3.52 -8.46 1.35
N THR A 34 3.28 -7.52 0.44
CA THR A 34 3.48 -6.12 0.77
C THR A 34 2.44 -5.65 1.77
N VAL A 35 1.20 -6.09 1.61
CA VAL A 35 0.15 -5.73 2.54
C VAL A 35 0.49 -6.19 3.95
N ASP A 36 0.95 -7.43 4.08
CA ASP A 36 1.34 -7.96 5.38
C ASP A 36 2.47 -7.15 5.99
N PHE A 37 3.44 -6.79 5.16
CA PHE A 37 4.56 -5.99 5.62
C PHE A 37 4.07 -4.66 6.20
N VAL A 38 3.18 -3.99 5.48
CA VAL A 38 2.67 -2.70 5.94
C VAL A 38 1.84 -2.86 7.20
N ILE A 39 1.01 -3.90 7.23
CA ILE A 39 0.17 -4.14 8.39
C ILE A 39 1.03 -4.37 9.63
N ASN A 40 2.10 -5.12 9.47
CA ASN A 40 3.01 -5.37 10.58
C ASN A 40 3.69 -4.10 11.06
N LYS A 41 3.96 -3.18 10.15
CA LYS A 41 4.62 -1.94 10.51
C LYS A 41 3.68 -0.95 11.17
N LEU A 42 2.47 -0.81 10.62
CA LEU A 42 1.53 0.20 11.10
C LEU A 42 0.59 -0.32 12.17
N LYS A 43 0.38 -1.63 12.21
CA LYS A 43 -0.44 -2.27 13.23
C LYS A 43 -1.82 -1.63 13.37
N PRO A 44 -2.64 -1.69 12.31
CA PRO A 44 -3.98 -1.12 12.38
C PRO A 44 -4.83 -1.85 13.40
N LYS A 45 -5.73 -1.12 14.03
CA LYS A 45 -6.59 -1.69 15.06
C LYS A 45 -7.87 -2.26 14.49
N TYR A 46 -8.39 -1.66 13.43
CA TYR A 46 -9.70 -2.01 12.92
C TYR A 46 -9.58 -2.65 11.55
N GLU A 47 -10.59 -3.47 11.24
CA GLU A 47 -10.56 -4.17 9.97
C GLU A 47 -10.68 -3.23 8.78
N PHE A 48 -11.48 -2.15 8.91
CA PHE A 48 -11.61 -1.25 7.80
C PHE A 48 -10.29 -0.54 7.51
N GLU A 49 -9.44 -0.42 8.50
CA GLU A 49 -8.11 0.15 8.26
C GLU A 49 -7.25 -0.82 7.47
N LYS A 50 -7.39 -2.10 7.71
CA LYS A 50 -6.67 -3.09 6.94
C LYS A 50 -7.13 -3.08 5.48
N VAL A 51 -8.43 -2.89 5.27
CA VAL A 51 -8.95 -2.80 3.91
C VAL A 51 -8.38 -1.57 3.20
N ASN A 52 -8.30 -0.46 3.91
CA ASN A 52 -7.70 0.73 3.34
C ASN A 52 -6.25 0.50 2.94
N ILE A 53 -5.51 -0.17 3.82
CA ILE A 53 -4.11 -0.48 3.52
C ILE A 53 -4.03 -1.34 2.27
N TYR A 54 -4.89 -2.34 2.19
CA TYR A 54 -4.90 -3.22 1.03
C TYR A 54 -5.17 -2.43 -0.25
N ASP A 55 -6.15 -1.53 -0.19
CA ASP A 55 -6.49 -0.73 -1.37
C ASP A 55 -5.33 0.13 -1.82
N VAL A 56 -4.68 0.81 -0.88
CA VAL A 56 -3.57 1.68 -1.23
C VAL A 56 -2.40 0.88 -1.75
N VAL A 57 -2.06 -0.19 -1.07
CA VAL A 57 -0.93 -1.02 -1.48
C VAL A 57 -1.22 -1.63 -2.84
N SER A 58 -2.45 -2.07 -3.06
CA SER A 58 -2.81 -2.68 -4.33
C SER A 58 -2.62 -1.69 -5.49
N GLU A 59 -3.05 -0.46 -5.28
CA GLU A 59 -2.88 0.55 -6.32
C GLU A 59 -1.41 0.84 -6.58
N ASP A 60 -0.64 1.00 -5.52
CA ASP A 60 0.78 1.29 -5.66
C ASP A 60 1.51 0.11 -6.31
N TRP A 61 1.15 -1.09 -5.91
CA TRP A 61 1.78 -2.30 -6.43
C TRP A 61 1.51 -2.42 -7.92
N ASN A 62 0.26 -2.21 -8.32
CA ASN A 62 -0.09 -2.30 -9.72
C ASN A 62 0.60 -1.22 -10.54
N GLU A 63 0.65 -0.01 -10.00
CA GLU A 63 1.31 1.09 -10.69
C GLU A 63 2.79 0.81 -10.88
N TYR A 64 3.43 0.32 -9.84
CA TYR A 64 4.85 0.02 -9.91
C TYR A 64 5.13 -1.00 -11.01
N TRP A 65 4.39 -2.10 -10.97
CA TRP A 65 4.66 -3.18 -11.92
C TRP A 65 4.21 -2.84 -13.33
N GLN A 66 3.22 -1.96 -13.46
CA GLN A 66 2.81 -1.50 -14.78
C GLN A 66 3.93 -0.77 -15.49
N LYS A 67 4.68 0.01 -14.74
CA LYS A 67 5.78 0.76 -15.33
C LYS A 67 6.83 -0.15 -15.94
N TYR A 68 6.98 -1.32 -15.35
CA TYR A 68 8.00 -2.23 -15.83
C TYR A 68 7.48 -3.19 -16.89
N TYR A 69 6.20 -3.52 -16.82
CA TYR A 69 5.66 -4.52 -17.73
C TYR A 69 5.11 -3.95 -19.01
N VAL A 70 4.69 -2.70 -18.96
CA VAL A 70 4.07 -2.10 -20.15
C VAL A 70 4.97 -2.22 -21.36
N ARG A 71 6.26 -2.08 -21.16
CA ARG A 71 7.16 -2.16 -22.27
C ARG A 71 7.40 -3.57 -22.77
N GLY A 72 7.19 -4.52 -21.90
CA GLY A 72 7.35 -5.90 -22.28
C GLY A 72 6.23 -6.40 -23.15
N CYS A 73 5.12 -5.69 -23.13
CA CYS A 73 3.99 -6.09 -23.98
C CYS A 73 3.98 -5.34 -25.30
#